data_540fd85a6a55bf44bd60ab47608a079f
#
_entry.id   540fd85a6a55bf44bd60ab47608a079f
#
_cell.length_a   1.000
_cell.length_b   1.000
_cell.length_c   1.000
_cell.angle_alpha   90.00
_cell.angle_beta   90.00
_cell.angle_gamma   90.00
#
_symmetry.space_group_name_H-M   'P 1'
#
loop_
_entity.id
_entity.type
_entity.pdbx_description
1 polymer ?
#
loop_
_entity_poly.entity_id
_entity_poly.type
_entity_poly.pdbx_seq_one_letter_code
_entity_poly.pdbx_strand_id
1 'polypeptide(L)'
;MGDMRKDYVLEREVIVHPTTKKNIDTKKCPYCPGNESMTNPSLLSLVAKDGMLQRLQDSEDFFVDDWSVRVFESKEPTVSTSTKNSYSDRPLYSEPAYGYHYIVVVSPKHKDTLATISIEQWSNVLVVVQDRLRWLYSQKGVTYVTIFVNHGKESGSNVEHSHINMVSFSTLPPRIDEEAEASHQILNEKGVCPMCQVVN
;
A
#
# COMPACT_ATOMS: atom_id res chain seq x y z
N MET A 1 -13.01 7.45 -8.33
CA MET A 1 -13.14 7.12 -6.90
C MET A 1 -13.83 5.77 -6.84
N GLY A 2 -13.32 4.86 -6.03
CA GLY A 2 -13.90 3.52 -5.90
C GLY A 2 -15.09 3.52 -4.95
N ASP A 3 -16.08 2.69 -5.28
CA ASP A 3 -17.20 2.38 -4.39
C ASP A 3 -16.98 1.01 -3.77
N MET A 4 -17.17 0.89 -2.47
CA MET A 4 -17.19 -0.39 -1.78
C MET A 4 -18.60 -0.95 -1.85
N ARG A 5 -18.76 -2.18 -2.32
CA ARG A 5 -20.05 -2.86 -2.51
C ARG A 5 -20.01 -4.22 -1.83
N LYS A 6 -21.13 -4.60 -1.24
CA LYS A 6 -21.30 -5.91 -0.64
C LYS A 6 -21.60 -6.96 -1.72
N ASP A 7 -20.88 -8.09 -1.69
CA ASP A 7 -21.25 -9.31 -2.42
C ASP A 7 -22.27 -10.07 -1.59
N TYR A 8 -23.50 -10.19 -2.08
CA TYR A 8 -24.59 -10.83 -1.33
C TYR A 8 -24.56 -12.36 -1.38
N VAL A 9 -23.69 -12.94 -2.20
CA VAL A 9 -23.56 -14.39 -2.35
C VAL A 9 -22.42 -14.95 -1.50
N LEU A 10 -21.33 -14.22 -1.36
CA LEU A 10 -20.09 -14.72 -0.75
C LEU A 10 -19.65 -13.93 0.50
N GLU A 11 -20.52 -13.18 1.13
CA GLU A 11 -20.22 -12.39 2.36
C GLU A 11 -18.88 -11.65 2.33
N ARG A 12 -18.56 -11.00 1.22
CA ARG A 12 -17.35 -10.24 1.01
C ARG A 12 -17.67 -8.84 0.49
N GLU A 13 -16.73 -7.92 0.68
CA GLU A 13 -16.78 -6.59 0.12
C GLU A 13 -15.91 -6.52 -1.13
N VAL A 14 -16.38 -5.77 -2.13
CA VAL A 14 -15.70 -5.59 -3.42
C VAL A 14 -15.57 -4.10 -3.70
N ILE A 15 -14.37 -3.64 -4.00
CA ILE A 15 -14.16 -2.27 -4.46
C ILE A 15 -14.34 -2.23 -5.97
N VAL A 16 -15.35 -1.47 -6.41
CA VAL A 16 -15.63 -1.22 -7.82
C VAL A 16 -15.03 0.14 -8.19
N HIS A 17 -14.02 0.12 -9.04
CA HIS A 17 -13.40 1.33 -9.56
C HIS A 17 -13.88 1.63 -10.98
N PRO A 18 -14.29 2.86 -11.30
CA PRO A 18 -14.61 3.21 -12.68
C PRO A 18 -13.34 3.03 -13.53
N THR A 19 -13.44 2.18 -14.53
CA THR A 19 -12.30 1.81 -15.38
C THR A 19 -11.92 2.97 -16.27
N THR A 20 -10.97 3.77 -15.85
CA THR A 20 -10.22 4.62 -16.77
C THR A 20 -8.93 3.89 -17.12
N LYS A 21 -8.97 3.01 -18.12
CA LYS A 21 -7.75 2.52 -18.75
C LYS A 21 -7.07 3.71 -19.46
N LYS A 22 -6.33 4.49 -18.73
CA LYS A 22 -5.27 5.30 -19.32
C LYS A 22 -4.11 4.35 -19.56
N ASN A 23 -3.90 3.99 -20.81
CA ASN A 23 -2.61 3.47 -21.23
C ASN A 23 -1.58 4.54 -20.87
N ILE A 24 -0.85 4.31 -19.79
CA ILE A 24 0.33 5.10 -19.47
C ILE A 24 1.41 4.59 -20.41
N ASP A 25 1.33 5.00 -21.67
CA ASP A 25 2.41 4.83 -22.64
C ASP A 25 3.47 5.91 -22.34
N THR A 26 4.10 5.76 -21.19
CA THR A 26 5.21 6.61 -20.82
C THR A 26 6.49 5.92 -21.28
N LYS A 27 7.16 6.49 -22.28
CA LYS A 27 8.53 6.12 -22.66
C LYS A 27 9.52 6.24 -21.48
N LYS A 28 9.08 6.81 -20.36
CA LYS A 28 9.86 7.00 -19.14
C LYS A 28 9.12 6.39 -17.95
N CYS A 29 9.83 5.62 -17.15
CA CYS A 29 9.28 5.05 -15.92
C CYS A 29 9.07 6.15 -14.87
N PRO A 30 7.85 6.31 -14.32
CA PRO A 30 7.57 7.36 -13.32
C PRO A 30 8.24 7.12 -11.97
N TYR A 31 8.73 5.90 -11.71
CA TYR A 31 9.35 5.52 -10.43
C TYR A 31 10.88 5.51 -10.49
N CYS A 32 11.49 5.87 -11.61
CA CYS A 32 12.93 6.03 -11.70
C CYS A 32 13.38 7.39 -11.17
N PRO A 33 14.59 7.47 -10.55
CA PRO A 33 15.22 8.74 -10.21
C PRO A 33 15.29 9.69 -11.40
N GLY A 34 15.05 10.99 -11.15
CA GLY A 34 14.93 12.04 -12.16
C GLY A 34 13.55 12.17 -12.79
N ASN A 35 12.57 11.34 -12.38
CA ASN A 35 11.18 11.41 -12.82
C ASN A 35 10.20 11.66 -11.64
N GLU A 36 10.67 12.18 -10.51
CA GLU A 36 9.90 12.37 -9.29
C GLU A 36 8.64 13.22 -9.51
N SER A 37 8.72 14.23 -10.39
CA SER A 37 7.59 15.07 -10.79
C SER A 37 6.45 14.32 -11.50
N MET A 38 6.72 13.10 -11.97
CA MET A 38 5.70 12.25 -12.61
C MET A 38 4.81 11.53 -11.59
N THR A 39 5.16 11.54 -10.31
CA THR A 39 4.36 10.96 -9.20
C THR A 39 3.76 12.07 -8.34
N ASN A 40 3.00 11.71 -7.32
CA ASN A 40 2.69 12.64 -6.25
C ASN A 40 3.97 12.92 -5.42
N PRO A 41 4.07 14.07 -4.73
CA PRO A 41 5.19 14.34 -3.84
C PRO A 41 5.40 13.22 -2.82
N SER A 42 6.65 12.94 -2.50
CA SER A 42 6.96 11.89 -1.52
C SER A 42 6.55 12.31 -0.12
N LEU A 43 5.90 11.39 0.58
CA LEU A 43 5.58 11.49 2.00
C LEU A 43 6.79 11.11 2.87
N LEU A 44 7.67 10.29 2.30
CA LEU A 44 8.91 9.86 2.91
C LEU A 44 9.86 9.36 1.82
N SER A 45 11.06 9.90 1.82
CA SER A 45 12.20 9.42 1.03
C SER A 45 13.34 9.07 2.00
N LEU A 46 13.83 7.84 1.93
CA LEU A 46 14.97 7.40 2.73
C LEU A 46 16.25 7.68 1.94
N VAL A 47 17.13 8.50 2.49
CA VAL A 47 18.39 8.90 1.87
C VAL A 47 19.56 8.44 2.75
N ALA A 48 20.54 7.78 2.15
CA ALA A 48 21.80 7.45 2.83
C ALA A 48 22.80 8.58 2.63
N LYS A 49 23.09 9.35 3.68
CA LYS A 49 24.05 10.45 3.64
C LYS A 49 25.03 10.35 4.81
N ASP A 50 26.33 10.42 4.49
CA ASP A 50 27.40 10.37 5.49
C ASP A 50 27.34 9.16 6.43
N GLY A 51 26.91 7.99 5.91
CA GLY A 51 26.74 6.75 6.68
C GLY A 51 25.50 6.73 7.58
N MET A 52 24.64 7.74 7.52
CA MET A 52 23.39 7.81 8.26
C MET A 52 22.19 7.78 7.31
N LEU A 53 21.10 7.13 7.77
CA LEU A 53 19.83 7.14 7.07
C LEU A 53 19.00 8.35 7.50
N GLN A 54 18.69 9.21 6.56
CA GLN A 54 17.85 10.39 6.76
C GLN A 54 16.49 10.16 6.13
N ARG A 55 15.43 10.69 6.78
CA ARG A 55 14.07 10.69 6.27
C ARG A 55 13.75 12.09 5.80
N LEU A 56 13.51 12.22 4.51
CA LEU A 56 13.19 13.49 3.86
C LEU A 56 11.82 13.40 3.20
N GLN A 57 11.25 14.55 2.86
CA GLN A 57 10.00 14.67 2.12
C GLN A 57 10.20 15.62 0.96
N ASP A 58 9.42 15.43 -0.11
CA ASP A 58 9.36 16.42 -1.17
C ASP A 58 8.61 17.67 -0.66
N SER A 59 8.96 18.81 -1.21
CA SER A 59 8.22 20.07 -1.07
C SER A 59 7.66 20.52 -2.41
N GLU A 60 6.91 21.63 -2.44
CA GLU A 60 6.36 22.17 -3.69
C GLU A 60 7.44 22.49 -4.72
N ASP A 61 8.61 22.96 -4.27
CA ASP A 61 9.69 23.42 -5.13
C ASP A 61 10.89 22.45 -5.21
N PHE A 62 10.89 21.38 -4.42
CA PHE A 62 12.04 20.49 -4.32
C PHE A 62 11.63 19.02 -4.23
N PHE A 63 12.19 18.21 -5.11
CA PHE A 63 12.07 16.75 -5.07
C PHE A 63 13.39 16.15 -4.55
N VAL A 64 13.27 15.20 -3.62
CA VAL A 64 14.41 14.42 -3.13
C VAL A 64 14.86 13.46 -4.23
N ASP A 65 16.07 13.62 -4.73
CA ASP A 65 16.61 12.90 -5.89
C ASP A 65 17.52 11.72 -5.53
N ASP A 66 18.19 11.76 -4.38
CA ASP A 66 19.16 10.72 -3.95
C ASP A 66 18.59 9.75 -2.93
N TRP A 67 17.38 9.26 -3.22
CA TRP A 67 16.66 8.33 -2.34
C TRP A 67 17.04 6.87 -2.59
N SER A 68 17.01 6.05 -1.54
CA SER A 68 17.11 4.58 -1.62
C SER A 68 15.74 3.91 -1.61
N VAL A 69 14.78 4.46 -0.85
CA VAL A 69 13.37 4.04 -0.81
C VAL A 69 12.51 5.29 -0.84
N ARG A 70 11.42 5.28 -1.62
CA ARG A 70 10.54 6.44 -1.76
C ARG A 70 9.08 6.06 -1.59
N VAL A 71 8.32 6.84 -0.82
CA VAL A 71 6.89 6.61 -0.55
C VAL A 71 6.08 7.82 -0.95
N PHE A 72 5.00 7.60 -1.69
CA PHE A 72 4.05 8.64 -2.11
C PHE A 72 2.64 8.08 -2.25
N GLU A 73 1.63 8.95 -2.29
CA GLU A 73 0.26 8.55 -2.58
C GLU A 73 0.11 8.09 -4.03
N SER A 74 -0.66 7.03 -4.24
CA SER A 74 -0.98 6.58 -5.60
C SER A 74 -1.72 7.68 -6.38
N LYS A 75 -1.35 7.91 -7.64
CA LYS A 75 -2.12 8.79 -8.54
C LYS A 75 -3.47 8.21 -8.97
N GLU A 76 -3.59 6.89 -8.90
CA GLU A 76 -4.82 6.15 -9.19
C GLU A 76 -5.19 5.31 -7.95
N PRO A 77 -5.62 5.97 -6.85
CA PRO A 77 -5.86 5.28 -5.61
C PRO A 77 -7.13 4.43 -5.67
N THR A 78 -7.05 3.21 -5.17
CA THR A 78 -8.20 2.30 -5.04
C THR A 78 -9.20 2.82 -4.00
N VAL A 79 -8.69 3.43 -2.94
CA VAL A 79 -9.43 4.04 -1.82
C VAL A 79 -9.01 5.50 -1.66
N SER A 80 -9.84 6.33 -1.02
CA SER A 80 -9.51 7.74 -0.82
C SER A 80 -10.09 8.28 0.48
N THR A 81 -9.38 9.20 1.10
CA THR A 81 -9.88 9.95 2.26
C THR A 81 -10.84 11.08 1.88
N SER A 82 -10.78 11.54 0.63
CA SER A 82 -11.68 12.54 0.07
C SER A 82 -12.95 11.88 -0.48
N THR A 83 -13.81 11.39 0.41
CA THR A 83 -15.05 10.74 0.03
C THR A 83 -16.21 11.72 0.03
N LYS A 84 -16.98 11.75 -1.06
CA LYS A 84 -18.32 12.33 -1.03
C LYS A 84 -19.26 11.28 -0.44
N ASN A 85 -20.00 11.64 0.59
CA ASN A 85 -21.00 10.76 1.18
C ASN A 85 -22.09 10.44 0.15
N SER A 86 -21.97 9.33 -0.53
CA SER A 86 -23.02 8.76 -1.37
C SER A 86 -23.24 7.35 -0.91
N TYR A 87 -24.27 7.20 -0.09
CA TYR A 87 -24.76 5.88 0.29
C TYR A 87 -25.93 5.55 -0.62
N SER A 88 -25.97 4.35 -1.19
CA SER A 88 -27.19 3.85 -1.81
C SER A 88 -27.89 2.88 -0.89
N ASP A 89 -29.21 3.06 -0.77
CA ASP A 89 -30.05 2.11 -0.05
C ASP A 89 -30.28 0.84 -0.84
N ARG A 90 -30.85 -0.16 -0.14
CA ARG A 90 -31.24 -1.46 -0.70
C ARG A 90 -31.92 -1.36 -2.07
N PRO A 91 -31.76 -2.37 -2.96
CA PRO A 91 -31.12 -3.65 -2.70
C PRO A 91 -29.59 -3.70 -2.90
N LEU A 92 -28.99 -2.65 -3.42
CA LEU A 92 -27.58 -2.61 -3.77
C LEU A 92 -26.83 -1.62 -2.86
N TYR A 93 -26.36 -2.11 -1.73
CA TYR A 93 -25.55 -1.32 -0.81
C TYR A 93 -24.25 -0.88 -1.48
N SER A 94 -23.96 0.40 -1.44
CA SER A 94 -22.65 0.94 -1.79
C SER A 94 -22.26 2.08 -0.86
N GLU A 95 -21.01 2.14 -0.53
CA GLU A 95 -20.39 3.23 0.24
C GLU A 95 -19.09 3.66 -0.41
N PRO A 96 -18.60 4.89 -0.14
CA PRO A 96 -17.30 5.31 -0.62
C PRO A 96 -16.20 4.42 -0.04
N ALA A 97 -15.28 3.94 -0.87
CA ALA A 97 -14.11 3.19 -0.41
C ALA A 97 -13.13 4.15 0.29
N TYR A 98 -13.26 4.26 1.62
CA TYR A 98 -12.43 5.13 2.45
C TYR A 98 -11.10 4.46 2.78
N GLY A 99 -10.01 5.22 2.68
CA GLY A 99 -8.67 4.79 3.09
C GLY A 99 -7.55 5.56 2.40
N TYR A 100 -6.34 5.04 2.58
CA TYR A 100 -5.10 5.56 2.00
C TYR A 100 -4.50 4.52 1.07
N HIS A 101 -3.96 4.94 -0.07
CA HIS A 101 -3.25 4.07 -0.99
C HIS A 101 -1.85 4.64 -1.26
N TYR A 102 -0.83 4.02 -0.68
CA TYR A 102 0.56 4.40 -0.82
C TYR A 102 1.32 3.43 -1.71
N ILE A 103 2.26 3.99 -2.46
CA ILE A 103 3.25 3.26 -3.25
C ILE A 103 4.60 3.39 -2.55
N VAL A 104 5.28 2.28 -2.33
CA VAL A 104 6.64 2.22 -1.81
C VAL A 104 7.55 1.70 -2.91
N VAL A 105 8.37 2.56 -3.50
CA VAL A 105 9.38 2.17 -4.49
C VAL A 105 10.58 1.59 -3.73
N VAL A 106 10.91 0.33 -4.02
CA VAL A 106 11.82 -0.47 -3.18
C VAL A 106 13.32 -0.28 -3.50
N SER A 107 13.63 0.33 -4.63
CA SER A 107 15.01 0.60 -5.06
C SER A 107 15.02 1.73 -6.10
N PRO A 108 16.06 2.55 -6.21
CA PRO A 108 16.21 3.52 -7.29
C PRO A 108 16.52 2.85 -8.65
N LYS A 109 16.97 1.60 -8.64
CA LYS A 109 17.35 0.89 -9.87
C LYS A 109 16.15 0.22 -10.52
N HIS A 110 15.85 0.61 -11.75
CA HIS A 110 14.68 0.10 -12.51
C HIS A 110 14.63 -1.41 -12.64
N LYS A 111 15.78 -2.07 -12.75
CA LYS A 111 15.89 -3.53 -12.96
C LYS A 111 15.87 -4.35 -11.68
N ASP A 112 15.97 -3.71 -10.53
CA ASP A 112 15.88 -4.42 -9.26
C ASP A 112 14.49 -4.99 -9.05
N THR A 113 14.45 -6.20 -8.53
CA THR A 113 13.23 -6.87 -8.10
C THR A 113 13.31 -7.18 -6.62
N LEU A 114 12.20 -7.53 -6.00
CA LEU A 114 12.21 -7.97 -4.60
C LEU A 114 13.10 -9.20 -4.36
N ALA A 115 13.40 -9.99 -5.40
CA ALA A 115 14.30 -11.13 -5.33
C ALA A 115 15.78 -10.77 -5.50
N THR A 116 16.10 -9.60 -6.08
CA THR A 116 17.47 -9.23 -6.44
C THR A 116 18.07 -8.09 -5.61
N ILE A 117 17.25 -7.36 -4.86
CA ILE A 117 17.75 -6.32 -3.94
C ILE A 117 18.56 -6.96 -2.79
N SER A 118 19.56 -6.21 -2.29
CA SER A 118 20.42 -6.67 -1.18
C SER A 118 19.64 -6.77 0.13
N ILE A 119 20.19 -7.51 1.09
CA ILE A 119 19.65 -7.60 2.46
C ILE A 119 19.58 -6.21 3.11
N GLU A 120 20.59 -5.36 2.89
CA GLU A 120 20.59 -3.99 3.37
C GLU A 120 19.44 -3.17 2.77
N GLN A 121 19.21 -3.28 1.46
CA GLN A 121 18.09 -2.61 0.81
C GLN A 121 16.74 -3.14 1.32
N TRP A 122 16.62 -4.45 1.56
CA TRP A 122 15.45 -5.02 2.22
C TRP A 122 15.22 -4.44 3.62
N SER A 123 16.29 -4.29 4.42
CA SER A 123 16.19 -3.66 5.73
C SER A 123 15.65 -2.22 5.62
N ASN A 124 16.14 -1.44 4.67
CA ASN A 124 15.67 -0.09 4.41
C ASN A 124 14.18 -0.06 4.02
N VAL A 125 13.76 -0.96 3.13
CA VAL A 125 12.35 -1.09 2.71
C VAL A 125 11.46 -1.44 3.91
N LEU A 126 11.86 -2.42 4.73
CA LEU A 126 11.07 -2.85 5.89
C LEU A 126 10.95 -1.77 6.96
N VAL A 127 12.01 -1.00 7.20
CA VAL A 127 11.96 0.16 8.12
C VAL A 127 10.96 1.20 7.64
N VAL A 128 10.94 1.50 6.34
CA VAL A 128 10.01 2.45 5.74
C VAL A 128 8.58 1.94 5.77
N VAL A 129 8.37 0.67 5.42
CA VAL A 129 7.04 0.01 5.47
C VAL A 129 6.50 0.02 6.90
N GLN A 130 7.33 -0.33 7.90
CA GLN A 130 6.94 -0.32 9.31
C GLN A 130 6.57 1.09 9.79
N ASP A 131 7.34 2.11 9.39
CA ASP A 131 7.05 3.51 9.72
C ASP A 131 5.69 3.94 9.17
N ARG A 132 5.44 3.67 7.88
CA ARG A 132 4.16 3.99 7.25
C ARG A 132 2.98 3.19 7.80
N LEU A 133 3.21 1.93 8.14
CA LEU A 133 2.20 1.08 8.76
C LEU A 133 1.76 1.63 10.12
N ARG A 134 2.71 2.05 10.96
CA ARG A 134 2.41 2.69 12.24
C ARG A 134 1.63 3.99 12.06
N TRP A 135 2.04 4.80 11.09
CA TRP A 135 1.32 6.03 10.77
C TRP A 135 -0.10 5.75 10.30
N LEU A 136 -0.30 4.80 9.40
CA LEU A 136 -1.63 4.42 8.89
C LEU A 136 -2.54 3.96 10.04
N TYR A 137 -2.07 3.09 10.93
CA TYR A 137 -2.87 2.65 12.08
C TYR A 137 -3.14 3.75 13.12
N SER A 138 -2.41 4.86 13.10
CA SER A 138 -2.72 6.03 13.92
C SER A 138 -3.82 6.92 13.34
N GLN A 139 -4.19 6.69 12.06
CA GLN A 139 -5.21 7.51 11.40
C GLN A 139 -6.62 7.07 11.79
N LYS A 140 -7.49 8.06 12.03
CA LYS A 140 -8.90 7.78 12.31
C LYS A 140 -9.58 7.12 11.12
N GLY A 141 -10.32 6.05 11.38
CA GLY A 141 -11.07 5.31 10.34
C GLY A 141 -10.22 4.28 9.58
N VAL A 142 -9.00 4.00 10.02
CA VAL A 142 -8.20 2.87 9.52
C VAL A 142 -8.33 1.69 10.48
N THR A 143 -8.90 0.60 10.01
CA THR A 143 -9.05 -0.64 10.76
C THR A 143 -8.06 -1.71 10.29
N TYR A 144 -7.77 -1.75 8.98
CA TYR A 144 -6.89 -2.75 8.39
C TYR A 144 -5.99 -2.13 7.32
N VAL A 145 -4.77 -2.64 7.21
CA VAL A 145 -3.82 -2.27 6.15
C VAL A 145 -3.35 -3.53 5.44
N THR A 146 -3.60 -3.62 4.14
CA THR A 146 -3.01 -4.66 3.30
C THR A 146 -1.73 -4.16 2.64
N ILE A 147 -0.74 -5.04 2.55
CA ILE A 147 0.55 -4.79 1.91
C ILE A 147 0.75 -5.88 0.87
N PHE A 148 0.89 -5.49 -0.39
CA PHE A 148 1.04 -6.46 -1.47
C PHE A 148 1.92 -5.94 -2.61
N VAL A 149 2.38 -6.87 -3.42
CA VAL A 149 3.19 -6.59 -4.63
C VAL A 149 2.53 -7.24 -5.83
N ASN A 150 2.38 -6.48 -6.89
CA ASN A 150 2.04 -6.99 -8.20
C ASN A 150 3.31 -6.99 -9.06
N HIS A 151 3.76 -8.17 -9.46
CA HIS A 151 4.94 -8.33 -10.30
C HIS A 151 4.55 -8.82 -11.70
N GLY A 152 4.91 -8.03 -12.72
CA GLY A 152 4.59 -8.32 -14.11
C GLY A 152 3.16 -7.91 -14.52
N LYS A 153 2.93 -7.84 -15.82
CA LYS A 153 1.64 -7.42 -16.40
C LYS A 153 0.47 -8.35 -16.06
N GLU A 154 0.75 -9.64 -15.97
CA GLU A 154 -0.25 -10.67 -15.70
C GLU A 154 -0.81 -10.56 -14.26
N SER A 155 -0.04 -10.01 -13.32
CA SER A 155 -0.49 -9.73 -11.96
C SER A 155 -1.26 -8.41 -11.82
N GLY A 156 -1.41 -7.65 -12.92
CA GLY A 156 -2.07 -6.34 -12.92
C GLY A 156 -1.14 -5.16 -12.60
N SER A 157 0.19 -5.36 -12.61
CA SER A 157 1.13 -4.25 -12.45
C SER A 157 1.12 -3.35 -13.69
N ASN A 158 0.86 -2.06 -13.49
CA ASN A 158 0.91 -1.04 -14.55
C ASN A 158 2.31 -0.44 -14.73
N VAL A 159 3.22 -0.64 -13.76
CA VAL A 159 4.59 -0.11 -13.77
C VAL A 159 5.55 -1.27 -13.48
N GLU A 160 6.53 -1.48 -14.39
CA GLU A 160 7.52 -2.57 -14.24
C GLU A 160 8.46 -2.38 -13.07
N HIS A 161 8.76 -1.12 -12.70
CA HIS A 161 9.63 -0.80 -11.57
C HIS A 161 9.05 -1.37 -10.27
N SER A 162 9.84 -2.17 -9.56
CA SER A 162 9.38 -2.89 -8.37
C SER A 162 8.90 -1.95 -7.28
N HIS A 163 7.69 -2.16 -6.83
CA HIS A 163 7.04 -1.38 -5.79
C HIS A 163 6.09 -2.22 -4.96
N ILE A 164 5.89 -1.79 -3.74
CA ILE A 164 4.93 -2.33 -2.79
C ILE A 164 3.72 -1.40 -2.76
N ASN A 165 2.52 -1.97 -2.76
CA ASN A 165 1.29 -1.26 -2.49
C ASN A 165 0.93 -1.40 -1.02
N MET A 166 0.58 -0.30 -0.36
CA MET A 166 0.02 -0.27 0.98
C MET A 166 -1.35 0.39 0.90
N VAL A 167 -2.39 -0.38 1.18
CA VAL A 167 -3.78 0.10 1.10
C VAL A 167 -4.45 -0.09 2.44
N SER A 168 -5.03 0.98 2.99
CA SER A 168 -5.78 0.90 4.24
C SER A 168 -7.29 0.89 4.00
N PHE A 169 -8.02 0.26 4.90
CA PHE A 169 -9.47 0.13 4.87
C PHE A 169 -10.08 0.51 6.21
N SER A 170 -11.33 0.95 6.18
CA SER A 170 -12.16 1.23 7.36
C SER A 170 -12.79 -0.03 7.96
N THR A 171 -12.80 -1.13 7.23
CA THR A 171 -13.38 -2.41 7.62
C THR A 171 -12.32 -3.49 7.63
N LEU A 172 -12.51 -4.52 8.46
CA LEU A 172 -11.68 -5.71 8.47
C LEU A 172 -12.19 -6.67 7.41
N PRO A 173 -11.34 -7.18 6.50
CA PRO A 173 -11.78 -8.20 5.54
C PRO A 173 -12.27 -9.45 6.25
N PRO A 174 -13.41 -10.06 5.84
CA PRO A 174 -14.03 -11.20 6.54
C PRO A 174 -13.06 -12.37 6.79
N ARG A 175 -12.23 -12.70 5.82
CA ARG A 175 -11.23 -13.77 5.99
C ARG A 175 -10.19 -13.45 7.08
N ILE A 176 -9.78 -12.21 7.21
CA ILE A 176 -8.84 -11.80 8.25
C ILE A 176 -9.50 -11.84 9.63
N ASP A 177 -10.79 -11.51 9.68
CA ASP A 177 -11.60 -11.60 10.90
C ASP A 177 -11.72 -13.06 11.37
N GLU A 178 -12.06 -14.00 10.47
CA GLU A 178 -12.08 -15.44 10.74
C GLU A 178 -10.72 -15.96 11.24
N GLU A 179 -9.61 -15.57 10.61
CA GLU A 179 -8.25 -15.95 11.02
C GLU A 179 -7.90 -15.37 12.41
N ALA A 180 -8.33 -14.14 12.70
CA ALA A 180 -8.14 -13.50 14.00
C ALA A 180 -8.93 -14.20 15.09
N GLU A 181 -10.21 -14.51 14.86
CA GLU A 181 -11.06 -15.25 15.79
C GLU A 181 -10.50 -16.64 16.10
N ALA A 182 -10.12 -17.41 15.08
CA ALA A 182 -9.50 -18.73 15.25
C ALA A 182 -8.20 -18.65 16.06
N SER A 183 -7.37 -17.64 15.79
CA SER A 183 -6.12 -17.41 16.53
C SER A 183 -6.39 -17.05 18.00
N HIS A 184 -7.41 -16.25 18.26
CA HIS A 184 -7.81 -15.84 19.60
C HIS A 184 -8.37 -17.02 20.40
N GLN A 185 -9.14 -17.90 19.75
CA GLN A 185 -9.65 -19.12 20.37
C GLN A 185 -8.49 -20.04 20.82
N ILE A 186 -7.52 -20.30 19.95
CA ILE A 186 -6.33 -21.12 20.29
C ILE A 186 -5.54 -20.51 21.45
N LEU A 187 -5.35 -19.18 21.43
CA LEU A 187 -4.67 -18.49 22.51
C LEU A 187 -5.40 -18.64 23.84
N ASN A 188 -6.73 -18.52 23.85
CA ASN A 188 -7.55 -18.66 25.04
C ASN A 188 -7.59 -20.11 25.58
N GLU A 189 -7.72 -21.09 24.68
CA GLU A 189 -7.82 -22.51 25.07
C GLU A 189 -6.47 -23.14 25.47
N LYS A 190 -5.40 -22.75 24.77
CA LYS A 190 -4.07 -23.41 24.91
C LYS A 190 -2.99 -22.52 25.48
N GLY A 191 -3.25 -21.22 25.65
CA GLY A 191 -2.27 -20.25 26.17
C GLY A 191 -1.09 -19.98 25.20
N VAL A 192 -1.20 -20.39 23.94
CA VAL A 192 -0.13 -20.23 22.93
C VAL A 192 -0.63 -19.44 21.72
N CYS A 193 0.19 -18.52 21.24
CA CYS A 193 -0.08 -17.80 20.01
C CYS A 193 0.24 -18.67 18.79
N PRO A 194 -0.73 -19.04 17.92
CA PRO A 194 -0.47 -19.90 16.77
C PRO A 194 0.53 -19.28 15.79
N MET A 195 0.53 -17.96 15.60
CA MET A 195 1.49 -17.29 14.73
C MET A 195 2.92 -17.40 15.27
N CYS A 196 3.12 -17.27 16.60
CA CYS A 196 4.43 -17.47 17.21
C CYS A 196 4.91 -18.92 17.09
N GLN A 197 3.99 -19.89 17.09
CA GLN A 197 4.34 -21.33 16.94
C GLN A 197 4.80 -21.65 15.50
N VAL A 198 4.33 -20.93 14.51
CA VAL A 198 4.73 -21.13 13.10
C VAL A 198 6.11 -20.53 12.83
N VAL A 199 6.50 -19.46 13.56
CA VAL A 199 7.77 -18.75 13.35
C VAL A 199 8.93 -19.36 14.14
N ASN A 200 8.66 -20.10 15.22
CA ASN A 200 9.65 -20.82 16.03
C ASN A 200 9.87 -22.24 15.53
#